data_c021afec23daab0358557d0f509baaf6
#
_entry.id   c021afec23daab0358557d0f509baaf6
#
_cell.length_a   1.000
_cell.length_b   1.000
_cell.length_c   1.000
_cell.angle_alpha   90.00
_cell.angle_beta   90.00
_cell.angle_gamma   90.00
#
_symmetry.space_group_name_H-M   'P 1'
#
loop_
_entity.id
_entity.type
_entity.pdbx_description
1 polymer ?
#
loop_
_entity_poly.entity_id
_entity_poly.type
_entity_poly.pdbx_seq_one_letter_code
_entity_poly.pdbx_strand_id
1 'polypeptide(L)'
;MPAGRPKFKIDYEMAEKLAGIMATQEEIATFLGCSVDTLQRDEKFCGIYKKGQETGKMSLRRWQFESAKKGNVTMQVWLGKNYLGQKDNVEVTDNTAINKNIQCIADLINKPKPNRTEEDLAGE
;
A
#
# COMPACT_ATOMS: atom_id res chain seq x y z
N MET A 1 -25.90 -4.12 39.05
CA MET A 1 -25.90 -4.52 38.38
C MET A 1 -25.90 -4.64 37.52
N PRO A 2 -25.71 -4.75 37.37
CA PRO A 2 -25.85 -4.98 36.48
C PRO A 2 -26.09 -5.51 35.82
N ALA A 3 -26.07 -5.36 35.95
CA ALA A 3 -26.81 -6.04 35.04
C ALA A 3 -26.15 -6.28 33.77
N GLY A 4 -26.40 -7.15 33.10
CA GLY A 4 -25.81 -7.48 31.85
C GLY A 4 -24.58 -8.34 31.98
N ARG A 5 -24.02 -8.70 30.87
CA ARG A 5 -22.87 -9.59 30.86
C ARG A 5 -21.62 -8.84 31.28
N PRO A 6 -20.70 -9.54 31.97
CA PRO A 6 -19.40 -8.94 32.25
C PRO A 6 -18.71 -8.59 30.95
N LYS A 7 -17.94 -7.52 30.98
CA LYS A 7 -17.16 -7.15 29.81
C LYS A 7 -16.13 -8.22 29.54
N PHE A 8 -15.95 -8.52 28.27
CA PHE A 8 -14.89 -9.41 27.86
C PHE A 8 -13.55 -8.77 28.17
N LYS A 9 -12.68 -9.54 28.79
CA LYS A 9 -11.34 -9.05 29.08
C LYS A 9 -10.44 -9.33 27.91
N ILE A 10 -9.90 -8.27 27.35
CA ILE A 10 -9.02 -8.37 26.21
C ILE A 10 -7.60 -8.57 26.74
N ASP A 11 -6.90 -9.55 26.16
CA ASP A 11 -5.49 -9.75 26.45
C ASP A 11 -4.72 -8.76 25.61
N TYR A 12 -4.42 -7.61 26.21
CA TYR A 12 -3.78 -6.53 25.45
C TYR A 12 -2.37 -6.89 25.02
N GLU A 13 -1.68 -7.67 25.82
CA GLU A 13 -0.33 -8.09 25.47
C GLU A 13 -0.34 -8.95 24.21
N MET A 14 -1.24 -9.92 24.17
CA MET A 14 -1.34 -10.76 22.99
C MET A 14 -1.85 -9.96 21.79
N ALA A 15 -2.78 -9.05 22.05
CA ALA A 15 -3.29 -8.20 20.96
C ALA A 15 -2.17 -7.37 20.33
N GLU A 16 -1.29 -6.84 21.16
CA GLU A 16 -0.18 -6.06 20.63
C GLU A 16 0.77 -6.92 19.81
N LYS A 17 1.05 -8.13 20.28
CA LYS A 17 1.91 -9.05 19.54
C LYS A 17 1.30 -9.41 18.19
N LEU A 18 -0.01 -9.69 18.18
CA LEU A 18 -0.68 -10.04 16.93
C LEU A 18 -0.71 -8.86 15.98
N ALA A 19 -0.94 -7.66 16.50
CA ALA A 19 -0.89 -6.47 15.66
C ALA A 19 0.50 -6.28 15.06
N GLY A 20 1.53 -6.64 15.80
CA GLY A 20 2.90 -6.51 15.34
C GLY A 20 3.24 -7.41 14.18
N ILE A 21 2.49 -8.47 13.98
CA ILE A 21 2.66 -9.33 12.81
C ILE A 21 1.60 -9.07 11.77
N MET A 22 0.96 -7.91 11.86
CA MET A 22 -0.01 -7.43 10.87
C MET A 22 -1.29 -8.27 10.82
N ALA A 23 -1.66 -8.87 11.93
CA ALA A 23 -2.92 -9.60 12.00
C ALA A 23 -4.08 -8.61 11.85
N THR A 24 -5.14 -9.05 11.18
CA THR A 24 -6.33 -8.22 11.06
C THR A 24 -7.11 -8.24 12.36
N GLN A 25 -8.01 -7.28 12.50
CA GLN A 25 -8.85 -7.25 13.68
C GLN A 25 -9.70 -8.51 13.80
N GLU A 26 -10.14 -9.03 12.66
CA GLU A 26 -10.91 -10.26 12.65
C GLU A 26 -10.10 -11.44 13.15
N GLU A 27 -8.85 -11.51 12.72
CA GLU A 27 -7.97 -12.59 13.18
C GLU A 27 -7.72 -12.48 14.67
N ILE A 28 -7.50 -11.28 15.16
CA ILE A 28 -7.26 -11.06 16.57
C ILE A 28 -8.50 -11.41 17.37
N ALA A 29 -9.67 -10.99 16.88
CA ALA A 29 -10.92 -11.32 17.55
C ALA A 29 -11.13 -12.83 17.64
N THR A 30 -10.87 -13.52 16.55
CA THR A 30 -10.99 -14.98 16.54
C THR A 30 -10.02 -15.61 17.52
N PHE A 31 -8.79 -15.13 17.52
CA PHE A 31 -7.77 -15.68 18.42
C PHE A 31 -8.15 -15.45 19.89
N LEU A 32 -8.66 -14.26 20.19
CA LEU A 32 -9.00 -13.92 21.58
C LEU A 32 -10.36 -14.46 21.98
N GLY A 33 -11.17 -14.89 21.04
CA GLY A 33 -12.48 -15.45 21.36
C GLY A 33 -13.56 -14.41 21.56
N CYS A 34 -13.47 -13.28 20.86
CA CYS A 34 -14.48 -12.24 20.98
C CYS A 34 -14.87 -11.75 19.58
N SER A 35 -15.76 -10.79 19.54
CA SER A 35 -16.18 -10.22 18.26
C SER A 35 -15.33 -9.01 17.91
N VAL A 36 -15.31 -8.68 16.63
CA VAL A 36 -14.61 -7.48 16.17
C VAL A 36 -15.22 -6.24 16.81
N ASP A 37 -16.54 -6.24 16.97
CA ASP A 37 -17.21 -5.12 17.62
C ASP A 37 -16.66 -4.88 19.02
N THR A 38 -16.45 -5.95 19.77
CA THR A 38 -15.90 -5.83 21.12
C THR A 38 -14.54 -5.13 21.08
N LEU A 39 -13.72 -5.52 20.12
CA LEU A 39 -12.40 -4.91 19.98
C LEU A 39 -12.50 -3.45 19.58
N GLN A 40 -13.38 -3.14 18.64
CA GLN A 40 -13.49 -1.78 18.12
C GLN A 40 -14.04 -0.81 19.15
N ARG A 41 -14.83 -1.32 20.09
CA ARG A 41 -15.38 -0.47 21.15
C ARG A 41 -14.37 -0.18 22.25
N ASP A 42 -13.27 -0.90 22.28
CA ASP A 42 -12.26 -0.75 23.32
C ASP A 42 -11.20 0.21 22.83
N GLU A 43 -11.19 1.40 23.40
CA GLU A 43 -10.24 2.42 22.99
C GLU A 43 -8.79 2.00 23.23
N LYS A 44 -8.57 1.29 24.35
CA LYS A 44 -7.23 0.83 24.65
C LYS A 44 -6.75 -0.16 23.62
N PHE A 45 -7.62 -1.07 23.20
CA PHE A 45 -7.28 -2.00 22.16
C PHE A 45 -6.94 -1.27 20.85
N CYS A 46 -7.75 -0.29 20.49
CA CYS A 46 -7.53 0.43 19.25
C CYS A 46 -6.17 1.11 19.23
N GLY A 47 -5.78 1.72 20.35
CA GLY A 47 -4.47 2.33 20.45
C GLY A 47 -3.34 1.32 20.37
N ILE A 48 -3.51 0.20 21.07
CA ILE A 48 -2.50 -0.85 21.06
C ILE A 48 -2.38 -1.47 19.67
N TYR A 49 -3.50 -1.67 19.02
CA TYR A 49 -3.53 -2.25 17.69
C TYR A 49 -2.76 -1.36 16.70
N LYS A 50 -3.04 -0.06 16.74
CA LYS A 50 -2.37 0.87 15.86
C LYS A 50 -0.87 0.89 16.15
N LYS A 51 -0.51 0.95 17.42
CA LYS A 51 0.90 0.95 17.81
C LYS A 51 1.60 -0.33 17.35
N GLY A 52 0.93 -1.47 17.54
CA GLY A 52 1.50 -2.73 17.15
C GLY A 52 1.72 -2.82 15.65
N GLN A 53 0.77 -2.33 14.87
CA GLN A 53 0.92 -2.32 13.43
C GLN A 53 2.08 -1.46 12.98
N GLU A 54 2.21 -0.27 13.58
CA GLU A 54 3.32 0.61 13.22
C GLU A 54 4.65 -0.03 13.57
N THR A 55 4.72 -0.66 14.75
CA THR A 55 5.93 -1.37 15.15
C THR A 55 6.25 -2.51 14.17
N GLY A 56 5.23 -3.23 13.74
CA GLY A 56 5.41 -4.31 12.78
C GLY A 56 5.93 -3.81 11.45
N LYS A 57 5.39 -2.70 10.98
CA LYS A 57 5.85 -2.10 9.73
C LYS A 57 7.30 -1.69 9.84
N MET A 58 7.68 -1.09 10.95
CA MET A 58 9.05 -0.68 11.16
C MET A 58 10.00 -1.87 11.20
N SER A 59 9.57 -2.94 11.85
CA SER A 59 10.38 -4.16 11.93
C SER A 59 10.59 -4.77 10.56
N LEU A 60 9.51 -4.87 9.78
CA LEU A 60 9.62 -5.40 8.43
C LEU A 60 10.56 -4.55 7.58
N ARG A 61 10.41 -3.25 7.68
CA ARG A 61 11.26 -2.33 6.94
C ARG A 61 12.72 -2.50 7.32
N ARG A 62 12.97 -2.63 8.61
CA ARG A 62 14.33 -2.83 9.08
C ARG A 62 14.93 -4.11 8.50
N TRP A 63 14.16 -5.19 8.53
CA TRP A 63 14.64 -6.46 7.98
C TRP A 63 14.90 -6.37 6.49
N GLN A 64 14.07 -5.63 5.78
CA GLN A 64 14.28 -5.44 4.35
C GLN A 64 15.58 -4.69 4.08
N PHE A 65 15.82 -3.62 4.83
CA PHE A 65 17.05 -2.86 4.66
C PHE A 65 18.27 -3.67 5.07
N GLU A 66 18.16 -4.45 6.13
CA GLU A 66 19.27 -5.30 6.52
C GLU A 66 19.57 -6.37 5.48
N SER A 67 18.55 -6.94 4.93
CA SER A 67 18.72 -7.94 3.88
C SER A 67 19.40 -7.34 2.66
N ALA A 68 18.97 -6.15 2.28
CA ALA A 68 19.60 -5.46 1.15
C ALA A 68 21.06 -5.12 1.46
N LYS A 69 21.32 -4.71 2.69
CA LYS A 69 22.69 -4.36 3.10
C LYS A 69 23.60 -5.57 3.03
N LYS A 70 23.07 -6.75 3.30
CA LYS A 70 23.84 -7.98 3.26
C LYS A 70 24.08 -8.50 1.85
N GLY A 71 23.50 -7.86 0.85
CA GLY A 71 23.77 -8.22 -0.52
C GLY A 71 22.61 -8.87 -1.25
N ASN A 72 21.42 -8.84 -0.70
CA ASN A 72 20.26 -9.40 -1.37
C ASN A 72 19.84 -8.47 -2.51
N VAL A 73 20.18 -8.84 -3.72
CA VAL A 73 19.92 -8.00 -4.89
C VAL A 73 18.43 -7.79 -5.11
N THR A 74 17.64 -8.83 -4.90
CA THR A 74 16.19 -8.71 -5.06
C THR A 74 15.63 -7.63 -4.14
N MET A 75 16.09 -7.64 -2.90
CA MET A 75 15.61 -6.66 -1.94
C MET A 75 16.12 -5.26 -2.26
N GLN A 76 17.37 -5.17 -2.76
CA GLN A 76 17.91 -3.88 -3.18
C GLN A 76 17.06 -3.29 -4.30
N VAL A 77 16.68 -4.10 -5.27
CA VAL A 77 15.84 -3.65 -6.37
C VAL A 77 14.47 -3.24 -5.85
N TRP A 78 13.88 -4.07 -5.01
CA TRP A 78 12.56 -3.78 -4.45
C TRP A 78 12.56 -2.46 -3.69
N LEU A 79 13.54 -2.27 -2.81
CA LEU A 79 13.61 -1.05 -2.02
C LEU A 79 13.87 0.17 -2.89
N GLY A 80 14.71 0.01 -3.91
CA GLY A 80 14.96 1.11 -4.83
C GLY A 80 13.70 1.55 -5.55
N LYS A 81 12.91 0.58 -5.98
CA LYS A 81 11.66 0.91 -6.67
C LYS A 81 10.67 1.60 -5.75
N ASN A 82 10.62 1.18 -4.50
CA ASN A 82 9.59 1.68 -3.59
C ASN A 82 9.98 2.96 -2.87
N TYR A 83 11.26 3.17 -2.64
CA TYR A 83 11.70 4.34 -1.88
C TYR A 83 12.36 5.40 -2.73
N LEU A 84 12.98 5.01 -3.84
CA LEU A 84 13.73 5.95 -4.66
C LEU A 84 13.08 6.20 -6.01
N GLY A 85 11.94 5.58 -6.26
CA GLY A 85 11.25 5.77 -7.52
C GLY A 85 11.96 5.17 -8.70
N GLN A 86 12.88 4.26 -8.47
CA GLN A 86 13.59 3.60 -9.56
C GLN A 86 12.64 2.70 -10.32
N LYS A 87 12.85 2.61 -11.62
CA LYS A 87 12.01 1.82 -12.50
C LYS A 87 12.85 1.00 -13.43
N ASP A 88 12.28 -0.13 -13.81
CA ASP A 88 12.87 -0.87 -14.91
C ASP A 88 12.68 -0.06 -16.17
N ASN A 89 13.67 -0.12 -17.03
CA ASN A 89 13.57 0.57 -18.31
C ASN A 89 12.81 -0.29 -19.31
N VAL A 90 11.69 -0.78 -18.88
CA VAL A 90 10.91 -1.75 -19.65
C VAL A 90 10.20 -1.10 -20.81
N GLU A 91 9.82 0.14 -20.63
CA GLU A 91 9.07 0.84 -21.66
C GLU A 91 9.86 0.91 -22.96
N VAL A 92 11.17 0.82 -22.87
CA VAL A 92 11.99 0.81 -24.08
C VAL A 92 11.68 -0.41 -24.91
N THR A 93 11.48 -1.51 -24.21
CA THR A 93 11.13 -2.76 -24.89
C THR A 93 9.64 -2.97 -24.89
N ASP A 94 8.98 -2.40 -23.92
CA ASP A 94 7.54 -2.50 -23.86
C ASP A 94 6.94 -1.44 -24.71
N ASN A 95 6.75 -1.76 -25.94
CA ASN A 95 6.24 -0.79 -26.89
C ASN A 95 4.80 -0.44 -26.67
N THR A 96 4.12 -1.22 -25.86
CA THR A 96 2.70 -0.95 -25.64
C THR A 96 2.51 0.38 -24.93
N ALA A 97 3.22 0.59 -23.84
CA ALA A 97 3.09 1.85 -23.10
C ALA A 97 3.60 3.02 -23.93
N ILE A 98 4.75 2.82 -24.59
CA ILE A 98 5.31 3.87 -25.43
C ILE A 98 4.38 4.19 -26.57
N ASN A 99 3.84 3.18 -27.19
CA ASN A 99 2.92 3.38 -28.32
C ASN A 99 1.67 4.10 -27.89
N LYS A 100 1.17 3.80 -26.72
CA LYS A 100 0.03 4.52 -26.20
C LYS A 100 0.34 5.98 -25.98
N ASN A 101 1.49 6.26 -25.42
CA ASN A 101 1.89 7.64 -25.19
C ASN A 101 2.09 8.37 -26.50
N ILE A 102 2.74 7.72 -27.44
CA ILE A 102 2.95 8.29 -28.76
C ILE A 102 1.64 8.52 -29.44
N GLN A 103 0.72 7.58 -29.33
CA GLN A 103 -0.58 7.71 -29.95
C GLN A 103 -1.35 8.88 -29.36
N CYS A 104 -1.28 9.05 -28.03
CA CYS A 104 -1.94 10.19 -27.40
C CYS A 104 -1.37 11.50 -27.91
N ILE A 105 -0.06 11.57 -28.01
CA ILE A 105 0.59 12.78 -28.49
C ILE A 105 0.24 13.00 -29.97
N ALA A 106 0.27 11.96 -30.76
CA ALA A 106 -0.08 12.05 -32.15
C ALA A 106 -1.51 12.51 -32.33
N ASP A 107 -2.40 11.99 -31.51
CA ASP A 107 -3.80 12.40 -31.58
C ASP A 107 -3.96 13.88 -31.28
N LEU A 108 -3.20 14.37 -30.31
CA LEU A 108 -3.25 15.78 -29.96
C LEU A 108 -2.69 16.65 -31.07
N ILE A 109 -1.63 16.20 -31.69
CA ILE A 109 -1.00 16.97 -32.76
C ILE A 109 -1.80 16.90 -34.03
N ASN A 110 -2.30 15.75 -34.39
CA ASN A 110 -2.95 15.52 -35.68
C ASN A 110 -4.43 15.75 -35.64
N LYS A 111 -4.96 16.08 -34.54
CA LYS A 111 -6.32 16.47 -34.52
C LYS A 111 -6.46 17.64 -35.41
N PRO A 112 -7.17 17.42 -36.40
CA PRO A 112 -7.30 18.47 -37.34
C PRO A 112 -7.78 19.62 -36.57
N LYS A 113 -7.01 20.24 -36.63
CA LYS A 113 -7.20 21.06 -36.07
C LYS A 113 -8.42 21.39 -36.32
N PRO A 114 -9.05 21.62 -36.48
CA PRO A 114 -9.80 21.55 -36.71
C PRO A 114 -9.96 22.27 -37.09
N ASN A 115 -9.58 22.22 -37.42
CA ASN A 115 -9.11 22.40 -37.89
C ASN A 115 -8.69 22.99 -38.18
N ARG A 116 -8.56 23.46 -38.43
CA ARG A 116 -7.67 23.81 -38.72
C ARG A 116 -7.64 23.87 -39.46
N THR A 117 -8.18 24.09 -39.71
CA THR A 117 -7.71 23.94 -40.41
C THR A 117 -7.53 24.27 -41.07
N GLU A 118 -8.13 24.51 -41.78
CA GLU A 118 -7.55 24.55 -42.37
C GLU A 118 -7.40 25.17 -42.40
N GLU A 119 -7.57 25.46 -42.16
CA GLU A 119 -6.97 25.64 -42.05
C GLU A 119 -6.44 25.71 -41.59
N ASP A 120 -6.73 25.76 -41.24
CA ASP A 120 -5.78 25.58 -40.79
C ASP A 120 -5.29 25.43 -41.04
N LEU A 121 -5.90 25.47 -41.66
CA LEU A 121 -5.10 25.20 -42.11
C LEU A 121 -4.82 25.53 -42.86
N ALA A 122 -5.34 25.83 -43.58
CA ALA A 122 -4.74 25.92 -44.20
C ALA A 122 -4.17 26.15 -44.32
N GLY A 123 -4.31 26.45 -44.43
CA GLY A 123 -3.47 26.30 -44.43
C GLY A 123 -3.24 26.05 -44.47
N GLU A 124 -3.56 25.84 -44.63
CA GLU A 124 -3.15 25.32 -44.55
C GLU A 124 -2.90 25.27 -44.55
#